data_5fd01658386a263df56a909c8b3172d0
#
_entry.id   5fd01658386a263df56a909c8b3172d0
#
_cell.length_a   1.000
_cell.length_b   1.000
_cell.length_c   1.000
_cell.angle_alpha   90.00
_cell.angle_beta   90.00
_cell.angle_gamma   90.00
#
_symmetry.space_group_name_H-M   'P 1'
#
loop_
_entity.id
_entity.type
_entity.pdbx_description
1 polymer ?
#
loop_
_entity_poly.entity_id
_entity_poly.type
_entity_poly.pdbx_seq_one_letter_code
_entity_poly.pdbx_strand_id
1 'polypeptide(L)'
;MTTSSATTPLKQIICIKWGTKYGADYVNKLYGMVSRNITPPFRFVCFTDNTDGIRPEVECQDLPIIDYPMPVGTTGQWPKSRLWSEKLGNVTGNVLFLDLDVVIVGNIDVFFEYEPNHPVVLTRNMTNPLEKLGQTSLFRFPVGALAPLQKLFASDPQGIAEKY
;
A
#
# COMPACT_ATOMS: atom_id res chain seq x y z
N MET A 1 8.55 17.75 -37.41
CA MET A 1 8.50 17.97 -35.97
C MET A 1 7.64 16.86 -35.40
N THR A 2 8.26 15.80 -34.90
CA THR A 2 7.57 14.65 -34.28
C THR A 2 7.31 15.02 -32.84
N THR A 3 6.07 15.35 -32.52
CA THR A 3 5.61 15.50 -31.14
C THR A 3 5.61 14.13 -30.48
N SER A 4 6.64 13.83 -29.70
CA SER A 4 6.64 12.71 -28.78
C SER A 4 5.48 12.90 -27.79
N SER A 5 4.42 12.15 -27.95
CA SER A 5 3.37 12.08 -26.93
C SER A 5 3.96 11.42 -25.69
N ALA A 6 4.32 12.21 -24.69
CA ALA A 6 4.71 11.69 -23.41
C ALA A 6 3.52 10.87 -22.86
N THR A 7 3.65 9.54 -22.85
CA THR A 7 2.66 8.66 -22.23
C THR A 7 2.62 8.97 -20.74
N THR A 8 1.47 9.42 -20.25
CA THR A 8 1.27 9.65 -18.81
C THR A 8 1.58 8.34 -18.06
N PRO A 9 2.49 8.38 -17.08
CA PRO A 9 2.87 7.17 -16.36
C PRO A 9 1.64 6.56 -15.65
N LEU A 10 1.53 5.24 -15.72
CA LEU A 10 0.47 4.47 -15.07
C LEU A 10 0.60 4.60 -13.55
N LYS A 11 -0.38 5.22 -12.91
CA LYS A 11 -0.45 5.31 -11.44
C LYS A 11 -0.89 3.97 -10.88
N GLN A 12 -0.16 3.43 -9.92
CA GLN A 12 -0.45 2.14 -9.31
C GLN A 12 -0.85 2.33 -7.85
N ILE A 13 -2.08 1.96 -7.53
CA ILE A 13 -2.60 1.96 -6.17
C ILE A 13 -2.65 0.52 -5.69
N ILE A 14 -2.17 0.28 -4.47
CA ILE A 14 -2.22 -1.03 -3.85
C ILE A 14 -2.90 -0.98 -2.50
N CYS A 15 -3.59 -2.05 -2.16
CA CYS A 15 -4.07 -2.33 -0.81
C CYS A 15 -3.82 -3.79 -0.45
N ILE A 16 -3.98 -4.13 0.82
CA ILE A 16 -3.86 -5.50 1.30
C ILE A 16 -5.07 -5.85 2.15
N LYS A 17 -5.67 -7.00 1.88
CA LYS A 17 -6.80 -7.57 2.63
C LYS A 17 -6.44 -8.99 3.05
N TRP A 18 -6.53 -9.27 4.34
CA TRP A 18 -6.29 -10.62 4.89
C TRP A 18 -7.33 -10.96 5.95
N GLY A 19 -7.58 -12.27 6.10
CA GLY A 19 -8.50 -12.78 7.11
C GLY A 19 -9.92 -12.23 6.96
N THR A 20 -10.63 -12.07 8.07
CA THR A 20 -12.07 -11.78 8.08
C THR A 20 -12.45 -10.42 8.68
N LYS A 21 -11.48 -9.63 9.18
CA LYS A 21 -11.77 -8.34 9.81
C LYS A 21 -12.40 -7.34 8.83
N TYR A 22 -11.89 -7.28 7.60
CA TYR A 22 -12.42 -6.45 6.53
C TYR A 22 -12.95 -7.31 5.40
N GLY A 23 -14.21 -7.11 5.02
CA GLY A 23 -14.85 -7.78 3.89
C GLY A 23 -14.48 -7.16 2.54
N ALA A 24 -14.94 -7.79 1.47
CA ALA A 24 -14.78 -7.29 0.10
C ALA A 24 -15.40 -5.89 -0.09
N ASP A 25 -16.42 -5.54 0.69
CA ASP A 25 -17.07 -4.23 0.67
C ASP A 25 -16.10 -3.07 0.97
N TYR A 26 -15.10 -3.29 1.85
CA TYR A 26 -14.06 -2.29 2.11
C TYR A 26 -13.17 -2.06 0.88
N VAL A 27 -12.74 -3.13 0.21
CA VAL A 27 -11.95 -3.04 -1.04
C VAL A 27 -12.77 -2.33 -2.11
N ASN A 28 -14.04 -2.69 -2.26
CA ASN A 28 -14.94 -2.12 -3.26
C ASN A 28 -15.22 -0.62 -3.01
N LYS A 29 -15.40 -0.22 -1.74
CA LYS A 29 -15.55 1.18 -1.33
C LYS A 29 -14.28 1.97 -1.61
N LEU A 30 -13.12 1.42 -1.23
CA LEU A 30 -11.82 2.06 -1.47
C LEU A 30 -11.58 2.27 -2.96
N TYR A 31 -11.79 1.24 -3.79
CA TYR A 31 -11.72 1.38 -5.23
C TYR A 31 -12.65 2.48 -5.75
N GLY A 32 -13.90 2.51 -5.29
CA GLY A 32 -14.86 3.54 -5.69
C GLY A 32 -14.42 4.96 -5.29
N MET A 33 -13.77 5.14 -4.15
CA MET A 33 -13.20 6.42 -3.74
C MET A 33 -11.99 6.79 -4.61
N VAL A 34 -11.08 5.85 -4.85
CA VAL A 34 -9.92 6.05 -5.73
C VAL A 34 -10.37 6.46 -7.13
N SER A 35 -11.27 5.72 -7.75
CA SER A 35 -11.70 5.97 -9.14
C SER A 35 -12.33 7.35 -9.36
N ARG A 36 -12.93 7.91 -8.32
CA ARG A 36 -13.50 9.28 -8.36
C ARG A 36 -12.49 10.40 -8.08
N ASN A 37 -11.35 10.05 -7.51
CA ASN A 37 -10.38 11.02 -6.99
C ASN A 37 -8.97 10.89 -7.58
N ILE A 38 -8.84 10.19 -8.71
CA ILE A 38 -7.57 10.04 -9.44
C ILE A 38 -7.77 10.34 -10.92
N THR A 39 -6.80 10.99 -11.53
CA THR A 39 -6.79 11.17 -12.99
C THR A 39 -6.26 9.91 -13.67
N PRO A 40 -7.00 9.31 -14.62
CA PRO A 40 -6.52 8.15 -15.39
C PRO A 40 -5.26 8.46 -16.23
N PRO A 41 -4.44 7.46 -16.60
CA PRO A 41 -4.67 6.04 -16.33
C PRO A 41 -4.19 5.62 -14.95
N PHE A 42 -4.90 4.69 -14.33
CA PHE A 42 -4.49 4.07 -13.07
C PHE A 42 -4.80 2.57 -13.05
N ARG A 43 -4.13 1.86 -12.16
CA ARG A 43 -4.30 0.46 -11.85
C ARG A 43 -4.55 0.32 -10.35
N PHE A 44 -5.49 -0.54 -9.95
CA PHE A 44 -5.79 -0.80 -8.54
C PHE A 44 -5.60 -2.29 -8.24
N VAL A 45 -4.64 -2.61 -7.39
CA VAL A 45 -4.28 -3.98 -7.03
C VAL A 45 -4.60 -4.24 -5.56
N CYS A 46 -5.30 -5.33 -5.29
CA CYS A 46 -5.56 -5.83 -3.95
C CYS A 46 -4.79 -7.14 -3.74
N PHE A 47 -3.86 -7.16 -2.81
CA PHE A 47 -3.24 -8.39 -2.35
C PHE A 47 -4.15 -9.03 -1.31
N THR A 48 -4.60 -10.27 -1.56
CA THR A 48 -5.62 -10.90 -0.70
C THR A 48 -5.52 -12.42 -0.67
N ASP A 49 -6.00 -13.00 0.44
CA ASP A 49 -6.21 -14.44 0.63
C ASP A 49 -7.63 -14.90 0.23
N ASN A 50 -8.53 -13.97 -0.08
CA ASN A 50 -9.89 -14.28 -0.52
C ASN A 50 -10.45 -13.17 -1.42
N THR A 51 -10.82 -13.53 -2.65
CA THR A 51 -11.33 -12.63 -3.69
C THR A 51 -12.86 -12.55 -3.73
N ASP A 52 -13.57 -13.35 -2.93
CA ASP A 52 -15.03 -13.42 -2.97
C ASP A 52 -15.66 -12.06 -2.71
N GLY A 53 -16.55 -11.66 -3.61
CA GLY A 53 -17.29 -10.38 -3.53
C GLY A 53 -16.47 -9.14 -3.90
N ILE A 54 -15.19 -9.26 -4.24
CA ILE A 54 -14.42 -8.15 -4.79
C ILE A 54 -14.83 -7.90 -6.24
N ARG A 55 -15.05 -6.64 -6.58
CA ARG A 55 -15.47 -6.21 -7.90
C ARG A 55 -14.43 -6.51 -8.99
N PRO A 56 -14.81 -6.81 -10.23
CA PRO A 56 -13.90 -7.26 -11.28
C PRO A 56 -12.89 -6.21 -11.76
N GLU A 57 -13.13 -4.92 -11.48
CA GLU A 57 -12.18 -3.85 -11.85
C GLU A 57 -10.98 -3.77 -10.91
N VAL A 58 -11.06 -4.45 -9.75
CA VAL A 58 -9.93 -4.59 -8.84
C VAL A 58 -9.08 -5.78 -9.28
N GLU A 59 -7.83 -5.56 -9.55
CA GLU A 59 -6.89 -6.64 -9.83
C GLU A 59 -6.50 -7.32 -8.51
N CYS A 60 -6.96 -8.55 -8.30
CA CYS A 60 -6.60 -9.34 -7.13
C CYS A 60 -5.35 -10.16 -7.40
N GLN A 61 -4.44 -10.17 -6.43
CA GLN A 61 -3.23 -10.98 -6.43
C GLN A 61 -3.07 -11.65 -5.07
N ASP A 62 -2.36 -12.78 -5.03
CA ASP A 62 -2.07 -13.49 -3.80
C ASP A 62 -1.25 -12.63 -2.84
N LEU A 63 -1.45 -12.85 -1.54
CA LEU A 63 -0.63 -12.21 -0.51
C LEU A 63 0.85 -12.51 -0.76
N PRO A 64 1.74 -11.49 -0.72
CA PRO A 64 3.17 -11.73 -0.86
C PRO A 64 3.67 -12.75 0.18
N ILE A 65 4.45 -13.73 -0.28
CA ILE A 65 5.01 -14.80 0.56
C ILE A 65 6.07 -14.20 1.47
N ILE A 66 6.07 -14.65 2.72
CA ILE A 66 7.06 -14.30 3.74
C ILE A 66 7.63 -15.58 4.36
N ASP A 67 8.86 -15.51 4.82
CA ASP A 67 9.61 -16.62 5.43
C ASP A 67 9.80 -16.47 6.95
N TYR A 68 9.06 -15.55 7.57
CA TYR A 68 9.07 -15.30 9.01
C TYR A 68 7.67 -15.45 9.63
N PRO A 69 7.57 -15.81 10.93
CA PRO A 69 6.29 -15.94 11.61
C PRO A 69 5.65 -14.56 11.83
N MET A 70 4.32 -14.51 11.79
CA MET A 70 3.58 -13.33 12.24
C MET A 70 3.59 -13.24 13.77
N PRO A 71 3.82 -12.03 14.34
CA PRO A 71 3.73 -11.82 15.78
C PRO A 71 2.38 -12.22 16.35
N VAL A 72 2.38 -12.76 17.56
CA VAL A 72 1.20 -13.23 18.28
C VAL A 72 0.94 -12.34 19.49
N GLY A 73 -0.34 -12.05 19.79
CA GLY A 73 -0.72 -11.23 20.95
C GLY A 73 -0.37 -9.74 20.83
N THR A 74 -0.07 -9.27 19.62
CA THR A 74 0.25 -7.88 19.32
C THR A 74 -0.84 -7.23 18.47
N THR A 75 -0.65 -5.95 18.11
CA THR A 75 -1.59 -5.25 17.21
C THR A 75 -1.65 -5.92 15.84
N GLY A 76 -2.84 -5.99 15.23
CA GLY A 76 -3.10 -6.74 13.98
C GLY A 76 -2.57 -6.09 12.69
N GLN A 77 -1.60 -5.18 12.77
CA GLN A 77 -1.07 -4.43 11.61
C GLN A 77 0.07 -5.14 10.87
N TRP A 78 0.73 -6.10 11.51
CA TRP A 78 1.96 -6.72 11.03
C TRP A 78 1.85 -7.49 9.70
N PRO A 79 0.70 -8.02 9.29
CA PRO A 79 0.56 -8.58 7.95
C PRO A 79 0.87 -7.60 6.81
N LYS A 80 0.85 -6.28 7.05
CA LYS A 80 1.33 -5.26 6.09
C LYS A 80 2.83 -5.40 5.77
N SER A 81 3.62 -6.02 6.65
CA SER A 81 5.05 -6.27 6.40
C SER A 81 5.30 -7.08 5.13
N ARG A 82 4.31 -7.82 4.64
CA ARG A 82 4.34 -8.50 3.34
C ARG A 82 4.58 -7.53 2.17
N LEU A 83 4.12 -6.27 2.30
CA LEU A 83 4.31 -5.24 1.28
C LEU A 83 5.75 -4.70 1.23
N TRP A 84 6.59 -5.04 2.22
CA TRP A 84 8.01 -4.67 2.24
C TRP A 84 8.89 -5.60 1.41
N SER A 85 8.33 -6.62 0.79
CA SER A 85 9.03 -7.62 -0.01
C SER A 85 9.71 -6.99 -1.24
N GLU A 86 10.80 -7.60 -1.69
CA GLU A 86 11.50 -7.18 -2.91
C GLU A 86 10.61 -7.23 -4.15
N LYS A 87 9.61 -8.13 -4.14
CA LYS A 87 8.64 -8.30 -5.22
C LYS A 87 7.22 -8.29 -4.67
N LEU A 88 6.32 -7.62 -5.37
CA LEU A 88 4.89 -7.56 -5.07
C LEU A 88 4.10 -8.07 -6.28
N GLY A 89 3.97 -9.40 -6.39
CA GLY A 89 3.31 -10.02 -7.53
C GLY A 89 3.90 -9.55 -8.86
N ASN A 90 3.05 -8.99 -9.73
CA ASN A 90 3.44 -8.40 -11.01
C ASN A 90 3.54 -6.86 -10.96
N VAL A 91 3.47 -6.25 -9.77
CA VAL A 91 3.57 -4.79 -9.60
C VAL A 91 5.04 -4.37 -9.56
N THR A 92 5.38 -3.30 -10.26
CA THR A 92 6.75 -2.76 -10.35
C THR A 92 6.74 -1.24 -10.31
N GLY A 93 7.88 -0.65 -9.95
CA GLY A 93 8.01 0.82 -9.88
C GLY A 93 7.28 1.42 -8.68
N ASN A 94 6.89 2.68 -8.79
CA ASN A 94 6.23 3.40 -7.70
C ASN A 94 4.78 2.95 -7.49
N VAL A 95 4.42 2.72 -6.24
CA VAL A 95 3.06 2.40 -5.80
C VAL A 95 2.61 3.34 -4.70
N LEU A 96 1.31 3.63 -4.67
CA LEU A 96 0.65 4.29 -3.55
C LEU A 96 -0.14 3.23 -2.77
N PHE A 97 0.30 2.96 -1.54
CA PHE A 97 -0.43 2.09 -0.62
C PHE A 97 -1.52 2.86 0.11
N LEU A 98 -2.67 2.22 0.26
CA LEU A 98 -3.81 2.70 1.04
C LEU A 98 -4.33 1.61 1.97
N ASP A 99 -4.55 1.94 3.26
CA ASP A 99 -5.33 1.10 4.16
C ASP A 99 -6.78 1.00 3.68
N LEU A 100 -7.45 -0.10 4.01
CA LEU A 100 -8.83 -0.37 3.57
C LEU A 100 -9.87 0.57 4.18
N ASP A 101 -9.55 1.18 5.32
CA ASP A 101 -10.44 2.03 6.10
C ASP A 101 -10.14 3.54 5.97
N VAL A 102 -9.30 3.93 5.01
CA VAL A 102 -9.10 5.35 4.70
C VAL A 102 -10.30 5.93 3.97
N VAL A 103 -10.55 7.23 4.18
CA VAL A 103 -11.57 7.99 3.46
C VAL A 103 -10.89 9.00 2.55
N ILE A 104 -11.15 8.91 1.24
CA ILE A 104 -10.60 9.81 0.24
C ILE A 104 -11.60 10.95 -0.02
N VAL A 105 -11.21 12.17 0.30
CA VAL A 105 -12.06 13.37 0.20
C VAL A 105 -11.63 14.34 -0.89
N GLY A 106 -10.56 14.04 -1.62
CA GLY A 106 -10.01 14.92 -2.66
C GLY A 106 -9.07 14.17 -3.60
N ASN A 107 -8.55 14.88 -4.59
CA ASN A 107 -7.66 14.30 -5.61
C ASN A 107 -6.38 13.74 -4.98
N ILE A 108 -6.05 12.49 -5.35
CA ILE A 108 -4.88 11.76 -4.84
C ILE A 108 -3.68 11.77 -5.80
N ASP A 109 -3.77 12.43 -6.93
CA ASP A 109 -2.64 12.56 -7.86
C ASP A 109 -1.43 13.23 -7.20
N VAL A 110 -1.69 14.13 -6.27
CA VAL A 110 -0.66 14.83 -5.48
C VAL A 110 0.35 13.87 -4.84
N PHE A 111 -0.04 12.66 -4.46
CA PHE A 111 0.89 11.68 -3.87
C PHE A 111 1.86 11.09 -4.87
N PHE A 112 1.57 11.16 -6.16
CA PHE A 112 2.48 10.77 -7.23
C PHE A 112 3.38 11.93 -7.69
N GLU A 113 2.91 13.16 -7.54
CA GLU A 113 3.56 14.38 -8.00
C GLU A 113 4.48 15.02 -6.94
N TYR A 114 4.11 14.85 -5.66
CA TYR A 114 4.89 15.39 -4.54
C TYR A 114 6.22 14.66 -4.41
N GLU A 115 7.32 15.41 -4.40
CA GLU A 115 8.68 14.90 -4.22
C GLU A 115 8.96 13.62 -5.04
N PRO A 116 8.86 13.69 -6.40
CA PRO A 116 8.88 12.49 -7.25
C PRO A 116 10.20 11.73 -7.18
N ASN A 117 11.29 12.40 -6.77
CA ASN A 117 12.62 11.81 -6.64
C ASN A 117 12.87 11.17 -5.27
N HIS A 118 12.00 11.41 -4.29
CA HIS A 118 12.12 10.73 -2.99
C HIS A 118 11.59 9.29 -3.08
N PRO A 119 12.39 8.30 -2.65
CA PRO A 119 11.99 6.90 -2.78
C PRO A 119 10.77 6.57 -1.93
N VAL A 120 10.67 7.10 -0.71
CA VAL A 120 9.53 6.82 0.19
C VAL A 120 8.93 8.15 0.67
N VAL A 121 7.62 8.29 0.47
CA VAL A 121 6.85 9.46 0.91
C VAL A 121 5.72 8.98 1.80
N LEU A 122 5.73 9.40 3.07
CA LEU A 122 4.67 9.12 4.05
C LEU A 122 3.93 10.41 4.39
N THR A 123 2.66 10.28 4.75
CA THR A 123 1.93 11.36 5.38
C THR A 123 2.43 11.56 6.82
N ARG A 124 2.40 12.81 7.30
CA ARG A 124 2.75 13.12 8.67
C ARG A 124 1.71 12.56 9.63
N ASN A 125 2.15 11.99 10.74
CA ASN A 125 1.24 11.61 11.82
C ASN A 125 0.71 12.87 12.53
N MET A 126 -0.57 13.18 12.33
CA MET A 126 -1.20 14.35 12.90
C MET A 126 -1.69 14.15 14.34
N THR A 127 -1.74 12.90 14.83
CA THR A 127 -2.13 12.61 16.22
C THR A 127 -1.02 12.98 17.21
N ASN A 128 0.23 12.94 16.76
CA ASN A 128 1.38 13.40 17.54
C ASN A 128 2.34 14.22 16.66
N PRO A 129 2.01 15.47 16.36
CA PRO A 129 2.74 16.29 15.40
C PRO A 129 4.15 16.67 15.85
N LEU A 130 4.46 16.58 17.14
CA LEU A 130 5.77 16.92 17.69
C LEU A 130 6.82 15.83 17.46
N GLU A 131 6.40 14.57 17.37
CA GLU A 131 7.31 13.42 17.21
C GLU A 131 7.81 13.24 15.77
N LYS A 132 7.29 13.98 14.81
CA LYS A 132 7.64 13.89 13.38
C LYS A 132 7.58 12.46 12.80
N LEU A 133 6.70 11.63 13.34
CA LEU A 133 6.48 10.27 12.87
C LEU A 133 5.66 10.27 11.57
N GLY A 134 5.94 9.29 10.71
CA GLY A 134 5.11 9.00 9.54
C GLY A 134 3.84 8.23 9.95
N GLN A 135 2.77 8.48 9.22
CA GLN A 135 1.52 7.72 9.32
C GLN A 135 1.45 6.74 8.15
N THR A 136 1.23 5.45 8.43
CA THR A 136 1.36 4.37 7.45
C THR A 136 0.05 3.91 6.82
N SER A 137 -1.05 4.63 7.01
CA SER A 137 -2.32 4.31 6.32
C SER A 137 -2.30 4.72 4.84
N LEU A 138 -1.37 5.62 4.48
CA LEU A 138 -1.12 6.04 3.12
C LEU A 138 0.36 6.38 2.96
N PHE A 139 1.03 5.72 2.02
CA PHE A 139 2.41 6.06 1.66
C PHE A 139 2.77 5.59 0.25
N ARG A 140 3.69 6.32 -0.39
CA ARG A 140 4.22 5.99 -1.70
C ARG A 140 5.63 5.44 -1.57
N PHE A 141 5.92 4.37 -2.31
CA PHE A 141 7.26 3.77 -2.37
C PHE A 141 7.47 3.00 -3.69
N PRO A 142 8.70 2.85 -4.17
CA PRO A 142 9.00 1.91 -5.25
C PRO A 142 9.03 0.49 -4.68
N VAL A 143 8.46 -0.46 -5.42
CA VAL A 143 8.50 -1.89 -5.05
C VAL A 143 9.95 -2.31 -4.82
N GLY A 144 10.19 -3.01 -3.71
CA GLY A 144 11.52 -3.46 -3.27
C GLY A 144 12.30 -2.46 -2.40
N ALA A 145 11.92 -1.17 -2.37
CA ALA A 145 12.64 -0.18 -1.55
C ALA A 145 12.56 -0.44 -0.03
N LEU A 146 11.52 -1.17 0.42
CA LEU A 146 11.31 -1.50 1.82
C LEU A 146 11.90 -2.86 2.22
N ALA A 147 12.57 -3.58 1.32
CA ALA A 147 13.17 -4.87 1.62
C ALA A 147 14.20 -4.84 2.78
N PRO A 148 15.01 -3.78 2.99
CA PRO A 148 15.85 -3.70 4.18
C PRO A 148 15.05 -3.66 5.49
N LEU A 149 13.87 -3.01 5.48
CA LEU A 149 12.96 -2.98 6.64
C LEU A 149 12.35 -4.37 6.89
N GLN A 150 11.99 -5.10 5.83
CA GLN A 150 11.52 -6.48 5.95
C GLN A 150 12.59 -7.39 6.57
N LYS A 151 13.84 -7.28 6.12
CA LYS A 151 14.97 -8.06 6.67
C LYS A 151 15.19 -7.77 8.16
N LEU A 152 15.10 -6.50 8.56
CA LEU A 152 15.19 -6.12 9.96
C LEU A 152 14.04 -6.72 10.76
N PHE A 153 12.80 -6.61 10.28
CA PHE A 153 11.63 -7.18 10.94
C PHE A 153 11.72 -8.71 11.05
N ALA A 154 12.14 -9.38 9.98
CA ALA A 154 12.30 -10.83 9.93
C ALA A 154 13.35 -11.37 10.92
N SER A 155 14.29 -10.57 11.38
CA SER A 155 15.31 -11.01 12.35
C SER A 155 14.75 -11.22 13.77
N ASP A 156 13.70 -10.48 14.15
CA ASP A 156 12.99 -10.64 15.42
C ASP A 156 11.56 -10.08 15.34
N PRO A 157 10.65 -10.75 14.65
CA PRO A 157 9.30 -10.24 14.43
C PRO A 157 8.53 -9.99 15.74
N GLN A 158 8.66 -10.92 16.71
CA GLN A 158 7.95 -10.83 17.98
C GLN A 158 8.49 -9.67 18.84
N GLY A 159 9.79 -9.60 19.05
CA GLY A 159 10.39 -8.53 19.86
C GLY A 159 10.20 -7.14 19.27
N ILE A 160 10.24 -7.00 17.93
CA ILE A 160 9.93 -5.73 17.27
C ILE A 160 8.47 -5.36 17.48
N ALA A 161 7.55 -6.31 17.33
CA ALA A 161 6.13 -6.05 17.47
C ALA A 161 5.68 -5.75 18.91
N GLU A 162 6.41 -6.23 19.91
CA GLU A 162 6.18 -5.89 21.32
C GLU A 162 6.74 -4.52 21.69
N LYS A 163 7.73 -4.04 20.94
CA LYS A 163 8.37 -2.75 21.19
C LYS A 163 7.62 -1.58 20.57
N TYR A 164 6.97 -1.78 19.42
CA TYR A 164 6.31 -0.76 18.59
C TYR A 164 4.83 -1.08 18.33
#